data_1aa74d4f0f58662e3d2a065201006529
#
_entry.id   1aa74d4f0f58662e3d2a065201006529
#
_cell.length_a   1.000
_cell.length_b   1.000
_cell.length_c   1.000
_cell.angle_alpha   90.00
_cell.angle_beta   90.00
_cell.angle_gamma   90.00
#
_symmetry.space_group_name_H-M   'P 1'
#
loop_
_entity.id
_entity.type
_entity.pdbx_description
1 polymer ?
#
loop_
_entity_poly.entity_id
_entity_poly.type
_entity_poly.pdbx_seq_one_letter_code
_entity_poly.pdbx_strand_id
1 'polypeptide(L)'
;MALTQLSNDQHQLLDGITNKLKNIEGVKAVVLGGSFAMGMATETSDLDIGIYYSEQNPFDIESIKLIAEKIADKEQPVVTAFYEWGPWVNGGAWIKTKYGKVDFLYKNIDQISRTIEKAKEGIWENDFEQQPPYGFSSLIFLAETNNCIPVYDPDNLIKKLKERVIEYPPKLKQSVVQQSLWSADFTIWQAESFAAKDDTYNTVGCLTRAVKNIVMALFAINERYPMGDKRAINILEQSTTKPEDFSQRINKILCCIEGGLTDNVVLLKKLFEEVVGLAEGRYKPYYRL
;
A
#
# COMPACT_ATOMS: atom_id res chain seq x y z
N MET A 1 7.58 19.42 -7.71
CA MET A 1 7.79 19.46 -6.25
C MET A 1 8.46 18.18 -5.69
N ALA A 2 8.07 16.98 -6.08
CA ALA A 2 8.66 15.76 -5.46
C ALA A 2 10.15 15.51 -5.77
N LEU A 3 10.60 15.79 -6.99
CA LEU A 3 12.02 15.68 -7.34
C LEU A 3 12.90 16.72 -6.59
N THR A 4 12.32 17.79 -6.07
CA THR A 4 13.08 18.82 -5.30
C THR A 4 13.50 18.35 -3.90
N GLN A 5 13.02 17.20 -3.44
CA GLN A 5 13.43 16.61 -2.15
C GLN A 5 14.69 15.71 -2.27
N LEU A 6 15.08 15.35 -3.50
CA LEU A 6 16.30 14.59 -3.73
C LEU A 6 17.53 15.48 -3.51
N SER A 7 18.56 14.95 -2.86
CA SER A 7 19.89 15.58 -2.87
C SER A 7 20.50 15.55 -4.26
N ASN A 8 21.51 16.37 -4.52
CA ASN A 8 22.22 16.37 -5.80
C ASN A 8 22.80 14.98 -6.13
N ASP A 9 23.34 14.28 -5.14
CA ASP A 9 23.89 12.94 -5.30
C ASP A 9 22.81 11.92 -5.64
N GLN A 10 21.62 12.02 -5.00
CA GLN A 10 20.48 11.16 -5.30
C GLN A 10 19.92 11.42 -6.71
N HIS A 11 19.88 12.69 -7.15
CA HIS A 11 19.52 13.03 -8.53
C HIS A 11 20.47 12.38 -9.54
N GLN A 12 21.79 12.54 -9.34
CA GLN A 12 22.79 11.95 -10.23
C GLN A 12 22.70 10.41 -10.24
N LEU A 13 22.44 9.79 -9.08
CA LEU A 13 22.26 8.35 -8.97
C LEU A 13 20.99 7.90 -9.74
N LEU A 14 19.86 8.57 -9.56
CA LEU A 14 18.60 8.28 -10.26
C LEU A 14 18.77 8.41 -11.77
N ASP A 15 19.38 9.50 -12.24
CA ASP A 15 19.65 9.72 -13.66
C ASP A 15 20.60 8.65 -14.23
N GLY A 16 21.65 8.30 -13.49
CA GLY A 16 22.59 7.26 -13.87
C GLY A 16 21.95 5.87 -13.98
N ILE A 17 21.05 5.52 -13.04
CA ILE A 17 20.26 4.27 -13.06
C ILE A 17 19.29 4.29 -14.23
N THR A 18 18.51 5.35 -14.37
CA THR A 18 17.51 5.50 -15.44
C THR A 18 18.14 5.38 -16.82
N ASN A 19 19.31 6.01 -17.03
CA ASN A 19 20.03 5.95 -18.30
C ASN A 19 20.55 4.54 -18.65
N LYS A 20 20.76 3.67 -17.67
CA LYS A 20 21.10 2.26 -17.90
C LYS A 20 19.86 1.41 -18.14
N LEU A 21 18.83 1.56 -17.30
CA LEU A 21 17.60 0.79 -17.36
C LEU A 21 16.84 0.99 -18.69
N LYS A 22 16.75 2.21 -19.21
CA LYS A 22 16.07 2.50 -20.47
C LYS A 22 16.65 1.81 -21.71
N ASN A 23 17.91 1.32 -21.64
CA ASN A 23 18.56 0.61 -22.71
C ASN A 23 18.40 -0.92 -22.62
N ILE A 24 17.74 -1.42 -21.58
CA ILE A 24 17.45 -2.86 -21.46
C ILE A 24 16.18 -3.15 -22.26
N GLU A 25 16.28 -4.13 -23.16
CA GLU A 25 15.13 -4.63 -23.91
C GLU A 25 14.06 -5.14 -22.91
N GLY A 26 12.78 -4.84 -23.16
CA GLY A 26 11.68 -5.21 -22.26
C GLY A 26 11.36 -4.18 -21.20
N VAL A 27 12.25 -3.26 -20.85
CA VAL A 27 11.92 -2.12 -19.96
C VAL A 27 11.06 -1.12 -20.73
N LYS A 28 9.82 -0.94 -20.28
CA LYS A 28 8.84 -0.05 -20.92
C LYS A 28 8.81 1.35 -20.31
N ALA A 29 8.97 1.45 -19.00
CA ALA A 29 9.05 2.72 -18.29
C ALA A 29 9.82 2.55 -16.98
N VAL A 30 10.32 3.66 -16.44
CA VAL A 30 10.96 3.76 -15.13
C VAL A 30 10.31 4.89 -14.35
N VAL A 31 10.00 4.64 -13.09
CA VAL A 31 9.39 5.64 -12.21
C VAL A 31 10.15 5.76 -10.91
N LEU A 32 10.10 6.92 -10.28
CA LEU A 32 10.38 7.11 -8.87
C LEU A 32 9.09 6.89 -8.08
N GLY A 33 9.15 6.01 -7.08
CA GLY A 33 8.03 5.63 -6.22
C GLY A 33 8.21 6.07 -4.77
N GLY A 34 7.58 5.33 -3.88
CA GLY A 34 7.74 5.39 -2.44
C GLY A 34 7.54 6.77 -1.82
N SER A 35 8.31 7.04 -0.76
CA SER A 35 8.19 8.27 0.03
C SER A 35 8.55 9.53 -0.75
N PHE A 36 9.49 9.46 -1.68
CA PHE A 36 9.84 10.59 -2.54
C PHE A 36 8.69 10.99 -3.46
N ALA A 37 8.01 10.01 -4.08
CA ALA A 37 6.87 10.28 -4.95
C ALA A 37 5.69 10.91 -4.19
N MET A 38 5.53 10.56 -2.91
CA MET A 38 4.49 11.11 -2.03
C MET A 38 4.83 12.47 -1.41
N GLY A 39 6.05 12.98 -1.60
CA GLY A 39 6.50 14.20 -0.93
C GLY A 39 6.70 14.04 0.60
N MET A 40 6.91 12.81 1.07
CA MET A 40 7.04 12.43 2.48
C MET A 40 8.41 11.83 2.80
N ALA A 41 9.38 12.03 1.92
CA ALA A 41 10.74 11.54 2.11
C ALA A 41 11.43 12.24 3.29
N THR A 42 12.31 11.49 3.94
CA THR A 42 13.24 11.97 4.99
C THR A 42 14.67 11.72 4.53
N GLU A 43 15.66 12.21 5.27
CA GLU A 43 17.08 11.99 4.96
C GLU A 43 17.47 10.51 4.88
N THR A 44 16.72 9.64 5.56
CA THR A 44 16.95 8.19 5.59
C THR A 44 16.06 7.40 4.63
N SER A 45 15.29 8.09 3.78
CA SER A 45 14.39 7.42 2.83
C SER A 45 15.16 6.75 1.70
N ASP A 46 14.74 5.53 1.38
CA ASP A 46 15.27 4.75 0.28
C ASP A 46 14.76 5.30 -1.08
N LEU A 47 15.51 5.12 -2.16
CA LEU A 47 15.06 5.42 -3.52
C LEU A 47 14.31 4.21 -4.08
N ASP A 48 12.99 4.30 -4.13
CA ASP A 48 12.13 3.27 -4.72
C ASP A 48 12.00 3.49 -6.24
N ILE A 49 12.59 2.61 -7.04
CA ILE A 49 12.60 2.70 -8.51
C ILE A 49 11.74 1.58 -9.10
N GLY A 50 10.58 1.94 -9.65
CA GLY A 50 9.71 1.01 -10.35
C GLY A 50 10.18 0.77 -11.79
N ILE A 51 10.41 -0.49 -12.16
CA ILE A 51 10.82 -0.93 -13.51
C ILE A 51 9.63 -1.63 -14.14
N TYR A 52 9.00 -0.98 -15.12
CA TYR A 52 7.78 -1.45 -15.76
C TYR A 52 8.09 -2.33 -16.96
N TYR A 53 7.40 -3.47 -17.05
CA TYR A 53 7.54 -4.45 -18.13
C TYR A 53 6.17 -5.03 -18.53
N SER A 54 6.09 -5.64 -19.72
CA SER A 54 4.93 -6.44 -20.18
C SER A 54 5.21 -7.94 -20.03
N GLU A 55 4.19 -8.71 -19.71
CA GLU A 55 4.25 -10.18 -19.63
C GLU A 55 4.73 -10.83 -20.93
N GLN A 56 4.42 -10.21 -22.07
CA GLN A 56 4.78 -10.75 -23.39
C GLN A 56 6.27 -10.53 -23.76
N ASN A 57 6.89 -9.50 -23.18
CA ASN A 57 8.28 -9.16 -23.44
C ASN A 57 8.92 -8.63 -22.16
N PRO A 58 9.17 -9.49 -21.15
CA PRO A 58 9.83 -9.07 -19.92
C PRO A 58 11.31 -8.79 -20.19
N PHE A 59 11.91 -7.94 -19.35
CA PHE A 59 13.34 -7.70 -19.41
C PHE A 59 14.15 -8.88 -18.85
N ASP A 60 15.43 -8.93 -19.23
CA ASP A 60 16.37 -9.92 -18.68
C ASP A 60 16.83 -9.54 -17.26
N ILE A 61 16.70 -10.48 -16.31
CA ILE A 61 17.08 -10.31 -14.90
C ILE A 61 18.58 -10.13 -14.73
N GLU A 62 19.42 -10.82 -15.52
CA GLU A 62 20.88 -10.66 -15.43
C GLU A 62 21.31 -9.24 -15.80
N SER A 63 20.62 -8.61 -16.74
CA SER A 63 20.86 -7.20 -17.09
C SER A 63 20.54 -6.26 -15.93
N ILE A 64 19.48 -6.53 -15.15
CA ILE A 64 19.16 -5.78 -13.92
C ILE A 64 20.23 -6.00 -12.86
N LYS A 65 20.67 -7.26 -12.68
CA LYS A 65 21.69 -7.63 -11.70
C LYS A 65 23.01 -6.92 -11.97
N LEU A 66 23.46 -6.87 -13.23
CA LEU A 66 24.68 -6.13 -13.62
C LEU A 66 24.60 -4.64 -13.28
N ILE A 67 23.41 -4.02 -13.38
CA ILE A 67 23.22 -2.63 -12.97
C ILE A 67 23.26 -2.53 -11.45
N ALA A 68 22.59 -3.42 -10.73
CA ALA A 68 22.55 -3.43 -9.28
C ALA A 68 23.96 -3.60 -8.69
N GLU A 69 24.74 -4.54 -9.18
CA GLU A 69 26.13 -4.77 -8.78
C GLU A 69 27.03 -3.56 -9.05
N LYS A 70 26.83 -2.86 -10.17
CA LYS A 70 27.63 -1.69 -10.55
C LYS A 70 27.38 -0.47 -9.68
N ILE A 71 26.19 -0.34 -9.07
CA ILE A 71 25.85 0.80 -8.20
C ILE A 71 25.98 0.46 -6.72
N ALA A 72 26.10 -0.83 -6.38
CA ALA A 72 26.36 -1.29 -5.02
C ALA A 72 27.71 -0.79 -4.49
N ASP A 73 27.78 -0.47 -3.19
CA ASP A 73 29.02 -0.04 -2.53
C ASP A 73 29.86 -1.25 -2.12
N LYS A 74 29.59 -1.82 -0.96
CA LYS A 74 30.43 -2.89 -0.37
C LYS A 74 29.76 -4.24 -0.29
N GLU A 75 28.44 -4.24 -0.25
CA GLU A 75 27.63 -5.44 -0.10
C GLU A 75 27.05 -5.89 -1.44
N GLN A 76 27.03 -7.19 -1.68
CA GLN A 76 26.35 -7.76 -2.84
C GLN A 76 24.87 -7.41 -2.78
N PRO A 77 24.27 -6.88 -3.86
CA PRO A 77 22.85 -6.62 -3.89
C PRO A 77 22.06 -7.94 -3.94
N VAL A 78 20.89 -7.93 -3.31
CA VAL A 78 19.91 -9.01 -3.49
C VAL A 78 19.10 -8.69 -4.73
N VAL A 79 19.11 -9.58 -5.72
CA VAL A 79 18.34 -9.44 -6.96
C VAL A 79 17.52 -10.71 -7.16
N THR A 80 16.22 -10.56 -7.34
CA THR A 80 15.28 -11.69 -7.43
C THR A 80 14.83 -11.94 -8.87
N ALA A 81 14.30 -13.13 -9.12
CA ALA A 81 13.54 -13.43 -10.32
C ALA A 81 12.13 -12.77 -10.25
N PHE A 82 11.40 -12.83 -11.38
CA PHE A 82 9.99 -12.43 -11.40
C PHE A 82 9.18 -13.32 -10.48
N TYR A 83 8.27 -12.71 -9.71
CA TYR A 83 7.34 -13.36 -8.78
C TYR A 83 8.00 -14.09 -7.60
N GLU A 84 9.30 -13.92 -7.38
CA GLU A 84 9.99 -14.53 -6.24
C GLU A 84 9.54 -13.93 -4.91
N TRP A 85 9.11 -12.65 -4.92
CA TRP A 85 8.47 -12.02 -3.74
C TRP A 85 6.97 -12.26 -3.66
N GLY A 86 6.40 -13.08 -4.54
CA GLY A 86 5.00 -13.46 -4.57
C GLY A 86 4.19 -12.83 -5.71
N PRO A 87 2.88 -13.14 -5.77
CA PRO A 87 2.06 -12.80 -6.93
C PRO A 87 1.74 -11.32 -7.08
N TRP A 88 1.88 -10.52 -6.02
CA TRP A 88 1.58 -9.09 -6.03
C TRP A 88 2.84 -8.23 -6.09
N VAL A 89 3.78 -8.46 -5.19
CA VAL A 89 5.09 -7.80 -5.25
C VAL A 89 6.01 -8.71 -6.04
N ASN A 90 6.06 -8.53 -7.35
CA ASN A 90 6.68 -9.49 -8.26
C ASN A 90 8.12 -9.85 -7.89
N GLY A 91 8.95 -8.84 -7.57
CA GLY A 91 10.35 -8.99 -7.27
C GLY A 91 11.08 -7.67 -7.51
N GLY A 92 12.39 -7.71 -7.39
CA GLY A 92 13.21 -6.52 -7.55
C GLY A 92 14.65 -6.69 -7.10
N ALA A 93 15.23 -5.62 -6.59
CA ALA A 93 16.55 -5.67 -5.98
C ALA A 93 16.65 -4.75 -4.77
N TRP A 94 17.36 -5.18 -3.75
CA TRP A 94 17.77 -4.37 -2.61
C TRP A 94 19.25 -4.05 -2.71
N ILE A 95 19.58 -2.78 -2.80
CA ILE A 95 20.92 -2.31 -3.13
C ILE A 95 21.37 -1.27 -2.11
N LYS A 96 22.50 -1.50 -1.44
CA LYS A 96 23.17 -0.49 -0.61
C LYS A 96 24.18 0.24 -1.47
N THR A 97 24.00 1.55 -1.63
CA THR A 97 24.91 2.41 -2.36
C THR A 97 25.61 3.36 -1.40
N LYS A 98 26.67 4.04 -1.86
CA LYS A 98 27.33 5.09 -1.08
C LYS A 98 26.44 6.31 -0.79
N TYR A 99 25.30 6.43 -1.47
CA TYR A 99 24.34 7.56 -1.32
C TYR A 99 23.04 7.17 -0.63
N GLY A 100 22.97 5.97 -0.06
CA GLY A 100 21.77 5.41 0.59
C GLY A 100 21.31 4.14 -0.08
N LYS A 101 20.16 3.66 0.35
CA LYS A 101 19.55 2.46 -0.22
C LYS A 101 18.77 2.78 -1.48
N VAL A 102 18.76 1.84 -2.40
CA VAL A 102 17.97 1.85 -3.62
C VAL A 102 17.23 0.53 -3.73
N ASP A 103 15.92 0.61 -3.91
CA ASP A 103 15.06 -0.54 -4.12
C ASP A 103 14.56 -0.54 -5.57
N PHE A 104 14.85 -1.59 -6.33
CA PHE A 104 14.20 -1.84 -7.60
C PHE A 104 12.94 -2.64 -7.36
N LEU A 105 11.86 -2.28 -8.01
CA LEU A 105 10.56 -2.94 -7.91
C LEU A 105 10.07 -3.29 -9.32
N TYR A 106 9.94 -4.58 -9.62
CA TYR A 106 9.42 -5.03 -10.92
C TYR A 106 7.92 -4.80 -10.98
N LYS A 107 7.46 -4.08 -12.01
CA LYS A 107 6.08 -3.65 -12.17
C LYS A 107 5.49 -4.20 -13.47
N ASN A 108 4.67 -5.22 -13.31
CA ASN A 108 3.96 -5.85 -14.43
C ASN A 108 2.78 -4.96 -14.88
N ILE A 109 2.91 -4.35 -16.06
CA ILE A 109 1.90 -3.44 -16.64
C ILE A 109 0.57 -4.14 -16.86
N ASP A 110 0.61 -5.38 -17.34
CA ASP A 110 -0.59 -6.12 -17.69
C ASP A 110 -1.39 -6.47 -16.43
N GLN A 111 -0.71 -6.86 -15.34
CA GLN A 111 -1.32 -7.09 -14.04
C GLN A 111 -1.91 -5.79 -13.46
N ILE A 112 -1.16 -4.70 -13.48
CA ILE A 112 -1.62 -3.37 -13.01
C ILE A 112 -2.87 -2.95 -13.80
N SER A 113 -2.84 -3.09 -15.12
CA SER A 113 -3.95 -2.73 -15.99
C SER A 113 -5.22 -3.54 -15.69
N ARG A 114 -5.09 -4.87 -15.51
CA ARG A 114 -6.20 -5.74 -15.11
C ARG A 114 -6.74 -5.38 -13.73
N THR A 115 -5.86 -5.04 -12.78
CA THR A 115 -6.27 -4.61 -11.43
C THR A 115 -7.05 -3.31 -11.45
N ILE A 116 -6.64 -2.34 -12.27
CA ILE A 116 -7.38 -1.07 -12.45
C ILE A 116 -8.77 -1.33 -13.04
N GLU A 117 -8.92 -2.20 -14.04
CA GLU A 117 -10.24 -2.51 -14.60
C GLU A 117 -11.12 -3.26 -13.59
N LYS A 118 -10.59 -4.23 -12.85
CA LYS A 118 -11.30 -4.88 -11.73
C LYS A 118 -11.80 -3.85 -10.70
N ALA A 119 -10.94 -2.91 -10.32
CA ALA A 119 -11.29 -1.87 -9.35
C ALA A 119 -12.43 -0.97 -9.84
N LYS A 120 -12.49 -0.61 -11.13
CA LYS A 120 -13.62 0.13 -11.71
C LYS A 120 -14.95 -0.61 -11.58
N GLU A 121 -14.93 -1.93 -11.57
CA GLU A 121 -16.09 -2.77 -11.35
C GLU A 121 -16.36 -3.05 -9.85
N GLY A 122 -15.59 -2.45 -8.95
CA GLY A 122 -15.73 -2.63 -7.49
C GLY A 122 -15.08 -3.92 -6.98
N ILE A 123 -14.22 -4.55 -7.77
CA ILE A 123 -13.54 -5.78 -7.40
C ILE A 123 -12.14 -5.42 -6.89
N TRP A 124 -11.82 -5.86 -5.69
CA TRP A 124 -10.51 -5.72 -5.08
C TRP A 124 -10.18 -6.97 -4.25
N GLU A 125 -8.90 -7.19 -4.02
CA GLU A 125 -8.39 -8.40 -3.39
C GLU A 125 -7.43 -8.03 -2.25
N ASN A 126 -7.32 -8.90 -1.26
CA ASN A 126 -6.34 -8.79 -0.18
C ASN A 126 -5.70 -10.15 0.04
N ASP A 127 -4.39 -10.20 -0.14
CA ASP A 127 -3.58 -11.38 0.08
C ASP A 127 -2.88 -11.29 1.43
N PHE A 128 -3.36 -12.08 2.39
CA PHE A 128 -2.88 -12.03 3.78
C PHE A 128 -1.49 -12.65 3.96
N GLU A 129 -1.03 -13.46 3.03
CA GLU A 129 0.27 -14.12 3.10
C GLU A 129 1.41 -13.22 2.59
N GLN A 130 1.08 -12.18 1.83
CA GLN A 130 2.04 -11.18 1.38
C GLN A 130 2.05 -9.97 2.28
N GLN A 131 3.21 -9.54 2.71
CA GLN A 131 3.44 -8.33 3.50
C GLN A 131 2.72 -8.28 4.87
N PRO A 132 3.40 -8.61 5.94
CA PRO A 132 2.92 -8.33 7.28
C PRO A 132 2.82 -6.81 7.52
N PRO A 133 1.95 -6.32 8.43
CA PRO A 133 1.14 -7.15 9.32
C PRO A 133 -0.23 -7.57 8.76
N TYR A 134 -0.76 -6.90 7.73
CA TYR A 134 -2.16 -7.06 7.33
C TYR A 134 -2.37 -7.59 5.89
N GLY A 135 -1.30 -8.01 5.24
CA GLY A 135 -1.34 -8.50 3.89
C GLY A 135 -1.23 -7.41 2.82
N PHE A 136 -1.22 -7.81 1.57
CA PHE A 136 -1.16 -6.93 0.42
C PHE A 136 -2.55 -6.68 -0.15
N SER A 137 -2.96 -5.43 -0.24
CA SER A 137 -4.19 -5.05 -0.94
C SER A 137 -3.90 -4.70 -2.40
N SER A 138 -4.70 -5.22 -3.33
CA SER A 138 -4.61 -4.85 -4.75
C SER A 138 -4.78 -3.35 -5.01
N LEU A 139 -5.39 -2.61 -4.06
CA LEU A 139 -5.53 -1.15 -4.11
C LEU A 139 -4.19 -0.42 -4.05
N ILE A 140 -3.13 -1.07 -3.56
CA ILE A 140 -1.78 -0.52 -3.54
C ILE A 140 -1.30 -0.24 -4.97
N PHE A 141 -1.65 -1.06 -5.94
CA PHE A 141 -1.29 -0.80 -7.36
C PHE A 141 -1.89 0.51 -7.88
N LEU A 142 -3.14 0.82 -7.48
CA LEU A 142 -3.78 2.07 -7.87
C LEU A 142 -3.11 3.26 -7.16
N ALA A 143 -2.79 3.10 -5.88
CA ALA A 143 -2.08 4.11 -5.10
C ALA A 143 -0.69 4.42 -5.67
N GLU A 144 0.10 3.38 -5.94
CA GLU A 144 1.43 3.51 -6.54
C GLU A 144 1.36 4.15 -7.93
N THR A 145 0.42 3.70 -8.77
CA THR A 145 0.18 4.29 -10.09
C THR A 145 -0.16 5.77 -10.00
N ASN A 146 -1.06 6.14 -9.08
CA ASN A 146 -1.48 7.54 -8.90
C ASN A 146 -0.32 8.43 -8.43
N ASN A 147 0.53 7.94 -7.54
CA ASN A 147 1.57 8.75 -6.89
C ASN A 147 2.91 8.74 -7.62
N CYS A 148 3.26 7.67 -8.34
CA CYS A 148 4.59 7.54 -8.96
C CYS A 148 4.94 8.71 -9.89
N ILE A 149 6.25 8.99 -10.01
CA ILE A 149 6.78 10.04 -10.87
C ILE A 149 7.53 9.36 -12.02
N PRO A 150 7.07 9.49 -13.26
CA PRO A 150 7.78 8.93 -14.41
C PRO A 150 9.10 9.67 -14.61
N VAL A 151 10.20 8.91 -14.68
CA VAL A 151 11.54 9.40 -15.03
C VAL A 151 11.97 8.93 -16.44
N TYR A 152 11.33 7.86 -16.94
CA TYR A 152 11.41 7.41 -18.32
C TYR A 152 10.05 6.82 -18.73
N ASP A 153 9.36 7.41 -19.70
CA ASP A 153 8.04 6.98 -20.18
C ASP A 153 7.84 7.40 -21.65
N PRO A 154 8.60 6.80 -22.60
CA PRO A 154 8.65 7.24 -24.00
C PRO A 154 7.29 7.12 -24.70
N ASP A 155 6.47 6.14 -24.33
CA ASP A 155 5.18 5.85 -24.97
C ASP A 155 3.98 6.44 -24.19
N ASN A 156 4.25 7.31 -23.19
CA ASN A 156 3.24 7.86 -22.28
C ASN A 156 2.40 6.77 -21.56
N LEU A 157 3.00 5.63 -21.28
CA LEU A 157 2.34 4.48 -20.70
C LEU A 157 1.92 4.76 -19.24
N ILE A 158 2.84 5.30 -18.44
CA ILE A 158 2.56 5.68 -17.05
C ILE A 158 1.53 6.80 -17.01
N LYS A 159 1.65 7.78 -17.89
CA LYS A 159 0.66 8.86 -18.02
C LYS A 159 -0.75 8.29 -18.25
N LYS A 160 -0.90 7.36 -19.20
CA LYS A 160 -2.20 6.73 -19.52
C LYS A 160 -2.73 5.91 -18.33
N LEU A 161 -1.88 5.22 -17.57
CA LEU A 161 -2.29 4.50 -16.37
C LEU A 161 -2.75 5.45 -15.27
N LYS A 162 -2.05 6.56 -15.07
CA LYS A 162 -2.42 7.61 -14.09
C LYS A 162 -3.79 8.20 -14.39
N GLU A 163 -4.08 8.52 -15.66
CA GLU A 163 -5.38 9.04 -16.09
C GLU A 163 -6.54 8.10 -15.73
N ARG A 164 -6.30 6.77 -15.67
CA ARG A 164 -7.32 5.76 -15.31
C ARG A 164 -7.59 5.63 -13.82
N VAL A 165 -6.73 6.17 -12.97
CA VAL A 165 -6.83 6.08 -11.50
C VAL A 165 -6.97 7.43 -10.81
N ILE A 166 -7.01 8.54 -11.57
CA ILE A 166 -7.11 9.88 -11.00
C ILE A 166 -8.41 10.08 -10.23
N GLU A 167 -9.51 9.51 -10.74
CA GLU A 167 -10.80 9.50 -10.09
C GLU A 167 -10.99 8.18 -9.34
N TYR A 168 -11.40 8.27 -8.07
CA TYR A 168 -11.71 7.07 -7.28
C TYR A 168 -13.01 6.44 -7.78
N PRO A 169 -13.02 5.17 -8.23
CA PRO A 169 -14.21 4.58 -8.83
C PRO A 169 -15.37 4.46 -7.83
N PRO A 170 -16.59 4.95 -8.17
CA PRO A 170 -17.72 4.89 -7.25
C PRO A 170 -18.12 3.46 -6.83
N LYS A 171 -18.04 2.49 -7.74
CA LYS A 171 -18.29 1.07 -7.43
C LYS A 171 -17.24 0.53 -6.45
N LEU A 172 -15.98 0.95 -6.58
CA LEU A 172 -14.93 0.57 -5.65
C LEU A 172 -15.18 1.16 -4.27
N LYS A 173 -15.55 2.44 -4.18
CA LYS A 173 -15.91 3.09 -2.91
C LYS A 173 -17.01 2.31 -2.19
N GLN A 174 -18.09 1.98 -2.90
CA GLN A 174 -19.19 1.21 -2.35
C GLN A 174 -18.74 -0.19 -1.86
N SER A 175 -17.97 -0.89 -2.68
CA SER A 175 -17.50 -2.24 -2.38
C SER A 175 -16.52 -2.28 -1.19
N VAL A 176 -15.51 -1.39 -1.19
CA VAL A 176 -14.52 -1.33 -0.11
C VAL A 176 -15.18 -0.95 1.21
N VAL A 177 -16.05 0.07 1.23
CA VAL A 177 -16.77 0.48 2.44
C VAL A 177 -17.64 -0.67 2.96
N GLN A 178 -18.45 -1.28 2.09
CA GLN A 178 -19.35 -2.37 2.49
C GLN A 178 -18.59 -3.58 3.05
N GLN A 179 -17.57 -4.06 2.32
CA GLN A 179 -16.84 -5.27 2.72
C GLN A 179 -15.98 -5.04 3.96
N SER A 180 -15.33 -3.88 4.05
CA SER A 180 -14.47 -3.56 5.18
C SER A 180 -15.28 -3.35 6.46
N LEU A 181 -16.38 -2.60 6.40
CA LEU A 181 -17.24 -2.42 7.58
C LEU A 181 -17.94 -3.69 7.99
N TRP A 182 -18.38 -4.53 7.03
CA TRP A 182 -18.91 -5.85 7.34
C TRP A 182 -17.87 -6.73 8.04
N SER A 183 -16.63 -6.77 7.52
CA SER A 183 -15.56 -7.53 8.16
C SER A 183 -15.22 -7.00 9.56
N ALA A 184 -15.26 -5.68 9.77
CA ALA A 184 -15.06 -5.08 11.09
C ALA A 184 -16.18 -5.47 12.06
N ASP A 185 -17.44 -5.34 11.65
CA ASP A 185 -18.63 -5.65 12.44
C ASP A 185 -18.61 -7.11 12.94
N PHE A 186 -18.45 -8.05 12.01
CA PHE A 186 -18.34 -9.46 12.34
C PHE A 186 -17.16 -9.77 13.28
N THR A 187 -16.01 -9.10 13.05
CA THR A 187 -14.83 -9.29 13.89
C THR A 187 -15.02 -8.73 15.30
N ILE A 188 -15.73 -7.60 15.44
CA ILE A 188 -16.08 -7.02 16.75
C ILE A 188 -16.99 -7.97 17.53
N TRP A 189 -18.00 -8.55 16.87
CA TRP A 189 -18.86 -9.54 17.50
C TRP A 189 -18.07 -10.75 18.04
N GLN A 190 -17.09 -11.26 17.28
CA GLN A 190 -16.19 -12.31 17.77
C GLN A 190 -15.33 -11.84 18.95
N ALA A 191 -14.81 -10.60 18.88
CA ALA A 191 -13.98 -10.03 19.94
C ALA A 191 -14.73 -9.94 21.28
N GLU A 192 -16.02 -9.60 21.28
CA GLU A 192 -16.88 -9.59 22.49
C GLU A 192 -16.88 -10.98 23.15
N SER A 193 -17.05 -12.05 22.35
CA SER A 193 -17.06 -13.43 22.86
C SER A 193 -15.71 -13.88 23.43
N PHE A 194 -14.61 -13.50 22.80
CA PHE A 194 -13.26 -13.84 23.27
C PHE A 194 -12.87 -13.03 24.51
N ALA A 195 -13.16 -11.73 24.52
CA ALA A 195 -12.85 -10.87 25.67
C ALA A 195 -13.62 -11.28 26.94
N ALA A 196 -14.88 -11.72 26.79
CA ALA A 196 -15.66 -12.23 27.91
C ALA A 196 -15.10 -13.53 28.54
N LYS A 197 -14.16 -14.20 27.88
CA LYS A 197 -13.48 -15.42 28.33
C LYS A 197 -12.01 -15.18 28.68
N ASP A 198 -11.59 -13.92 28.73
CA ASP A 198 -10.18 -13.52 28.91
C ASP A 198 -9.21 -14.15 27.88
N ASP A 199 -9.69 -14.52 26.69
CA ASP A 199 -8.87 -15.04 25.60
C ASP A 199 -8.11 -13.89 24.92
N THR A 200 -6.96 -13.55 25.47
CA THR A 200 -6.12 -12.45 25.00
C THR A 200 -5.67 -12.63 23.55
N TYR A 201 -5.24 -13.84 23.17
CA TYR A 201 -4.70 -14.09 21.83
C TYR A 201 -5.75 -13.79 20.75
N ASN A 202 -6.93 -14.35 20.86
CA ASN A 202 -7.99 -14.15 19.89
C ASN A 202 -8.60 -12.74 19.96
N THR A 203 -8.73 -12.15 21.17
CA THR A 203 -9.23 -10.78 21.32
C THR A 203 -8.30 -9.79 20.63
N VAL A 204 -6.99 -9.83 20.88
CA VAL A 204 -6.01 -8.92 20.23
C VAL A 204 -5.99 -9.11 18.73
N GLY A 205 -6.05 -10.36 18.25
CA GLY A 205 -6.18 -10.65 16.82
C GLY A 205 -7.42 -10.01 16.20
N CYS A 206 -8.56 -10.06 16.88
CA CYS A 206 -9.80 -9.39 16.45
C CYS A 206 -9.68 -7.86 16.49
N LEU A 207 -9.10 -7.27 17.56
CA LEU A 207 -8.91 -5.83 17.66
C LEU A 207 -8.10 -5.29 16.47
N THR A 208 -6.96 -5.92 16.17
CA THR A 208 -6.08 -5.51 15.07
C THR A 208 -6.75 -5.66 13.71
N ARG A 209 -7.46 -6.77 13.50
CA ARG A 209 -8.21 -7.03 12.25
C ARG A 209 -9.34 -6.03 12.03
N ALA A 210 -10.12 -5.73 13.06
CA ALA A 210 -11.21 -4.76 12.95
C ALA A 210 -10.69 -3.35 12.70
N VAL A 211 -9.63 -2.91 13.40
CA VAL A 211 -8.97 -1.62 13.15
C VAL A 211 -8.46 -1.52 11.71
N LYS A 212 -7.80 -2.57 11.19
CA LYS A 212 -7.36 -2.61 9.78
C LYS A 212 -8.53 -2.39 8.81
N ASN A 213 -9.65 -3.03 9.04
CA ASN A 213 -10.82 -2.88 8.19
C ASN A 213 -11.48 -1.49 8.32
N ILE A 214 -11.53 -0.91 9.52
CA ILE A 214 -11.95 0.48 9.73
C ILE A 214 -11.06 1.45 8.95
N VAL A 215 -9.74 1.26 8.99
CA VAL A 215 -8.77 2.05 8.22
C VAL A 215 -9.05 1.95 6.71
N MET A 216 -9.29 0.75 6.19
CA MET A 216 -9.63 0.56 4.77
C MET A 216 -10.91 1.26 4.37
N ALA A 217 -11.96 1.18 5.21
CA ALA A 217 -13.22 1.90 4.98
C ALA A 217 -13.00 3.41 4.93
N LEU A 218 -12.22 3.97 5.85
CA LEU A 218 -11.92 5.41 5.90
C LEU A 218 -11.12 5.88 4.68
N PHE A 219 -10.17 5.08 4.18
CA PHE A 219 -9.50 5.40 2.91
C PHE A 219 -10.52 5.53 1.78
N ALA A 220 -11.44 4.56 1.64
CA ALA A 220 -12.47 4.58 0.60
C ALA A 220 -13.50 5.71 0.79
N ILE A 221 -13.90 6.02 2.02
CA ILE A 221 -14.79 7.16 2.33
C ILE A 221 -14.16 8.48 1.85
N ASN A 222 -12.84 8.64 2.05
CA ASN A 222 -12.09 9.81 1.62
C ASN A 222 -11.61 9.74 0.15
N GLU A 223 -12.01 8.73 -0.61
CA GLU A 223 -11.61 8.53 -2.01
C GLU A 223 -10.08 8.54 -2.21
N ARG A 224 -9.37 7.90 -1.27
CA ARG A 224 -7.91 7.76 -1.27
C ARG A 224 -7.53 6.29 -1.37
N TYR A 225 -6.54 6.00 -2.19
CA TYR A 225 -5.97 4.65 -2.25
C TYR A 225 -4.92 4.47 -1.14
N PRO A 226 -4.94 3.35 -0.38
CA PRO A 226 -3.91 3.07 0.62
C PRO A 226 -2.58 2.71 -0.05
N MET A 227 -1.49 3.31 0.43
CA MET A 227 -0.10 3.00 -0.01
C MET A 227 0.52 1.84 0.79
N GLY A 228 -0.28 0.90 1.27
CA GLY A 228 0.10 -0.11 2.26
C GLY A 228 -0.15 0.38 3.68
N ASP A 229 0.39 -0.36 4.66
CA ASP A 229 0.10 -0.12 6.07
C ASP A 229 0.99 0.98 6.70
N LYS A 230 2.15 1.24 6.10
CA LYS A 230 3.06 2.29 6.59
C LYS A 230 2.36 3.64 6.61
N ARG A 231 2.35 4.29 7.79
CA ARG A 231 1.78 5.63 7.99
C ARG A 231 0.28 5.76 7.66
N ALA A 232 -0.45 4.63 7.50
CA ALA A 232 -1.86 4.67 7.14
C ALA A 232 -2.68 5.54 8.11
N ILE A 233 -2.47 5.39 9.41
CA ILE A 233 -3.12 6.20 10.43
C ILE A 233 -2.76 7.69 10.28
N ASN A 234 -1.47 8.01 10.08
CA ASN A 234 -1.03 9.41 9.94
C ASN A 234 -1.63 10.08 8.69
N ILE A 235 -1.80 9.32 7.61
CA ILE A 235 -2.44 9.80 6.37
C ILE A 235 -3.92 10.11 6.63
N LEU A 236 -4.61 9.24 7.37
CA LEU A 236 -6.02 9.42 7.73
C LEU A 236 -6.22 10.58 8.72
N GLU A 237 -5.27 10.83 9.63
CA GLU A 237 -5.33 12.01 10.51
C GLU A 237 -5.36 13.34 9.73
N GLN A 238 -4.80 13.37 8.55
CA GLN A 238 -4.83 14.54 7.65
C GLN A 238 -6.05 14.54 6.71
N SER A 239 -6.92 13.53 6.79
CA SER A 239 -8.10 13.42 5.94
C SER A 239 -9.27 14.24 6.50
N THR A 240 -10.15 14.67 5.60
CA THR A 240 -11.30 15.53 5.93
C THR A 240 -12.37 14.78 6.71
N THR A 241 -12.63 13.52 6.30
CA THR A 241 -13.69 12.68 6.88
C THR A 241 -13.08 11.59 7.73
N LYS A 242 -13.05 11.79 9.04
CA LYS A 242 -12.52 10.82 10.01
C LYS A 242 -13.15 11.07 11.39
N PRO A 243 -13.10 10.08 12.29
CA PRO A 243 -13.42 10.28 13.70
C PRO A 243 -12.46 11.28 14.35
N GLU A 244 -12.95 12.02 15.34
CA GLU A 244 -12.11 12.86 16.19
C GLU A 244 -11.09 12.01 16.96
N ASP A 245 -9.88 12.51 17.17
CA ASP A 245 -8.78 11.85 17.90
C ASP A 245 -8.48 10.41 17.39
N PHE A 246 -8.64 10.18 16.10
CA PHE A 246 -8.60 8.84 15.50
C PHE A 246 -7.34 8.05 15.90
N SER A 247 -6.16 8.63 15.75
CA SER A 247 -4.89 7.99 16.08
C SER A 247 -4.78 7.63 17.57
N GLN A 248 -5.18 8.55 18.46
CA GLN A 248 -5.14 8.33 19.90
C GLN A 248 -6.11 7.21 20.31
N ARG A 249 -7.30 7.20 19.72
CA ARG A 249 -8.33 6.17 19.96
C ARG A 249 -7.84 4.79 19.51
N ILE A 250 -7.20 4.67 18.34
CA ILE A 250 -6.61 3.41 17.89
C ILE A 250 -5.51 2.94 18.85
N ASN A 251 -4.60 3.84 19.25
CA ASN A 251 -3.55 3.48 20.20
C ASN A 251 -4.14 2.96 21.51
N LYS A 252 -5.19 3.60 22.02
CA LYS A 252 -5.89 3.15 23.24
C LYS A 252 -6.57 1.79 23.05
N ILE A 253 -7.22 1.55 21.90
CA ILE A 253 -7.87 0.28 21.58
C ILE A 253 -6.85 -0.87 21.49
N LEU A 254 -5.67 -0.62 20.91
CA LEU A 254 -4.66 -1.64 20.71
C LEU A 254 -3.69 -1.81 21.88
N CYS A 255 -3.67 -0.88 22.85
CA CYS A 255 -2.88 -0.98 24.07
C CYS A 255 -3.62 -1.87 25.08
N CYS A 256 -3.48 -3.18 24.94
CA CYS A 256 -4.13 -4.16 25.81
C CYS A 256 -3.36 -4.32 27.12
N ILE A 257 -4.07 -4.21 28.24
CA ILE A 257 -3.58 -4.48 29.58
C ILE A 257 -4.35 -5.66 30.18
N GLU A 258 -3.76 -6.32 31.16
CA GLU A 258 -4.41 -7.41 31.89
C GLU A 258 -5.75 -6.94 32.50
N GLY A 259 -6.82 -7.70 32.28
CA GLY A 259 -8.17 -7.37 32.73
C GLY A 259 -8.88 -6.27 31.92
N GLY A 260 -8.23 -5.66 30.90
CA GLY A 260 -8.79 -4.54 30.13
C GLY A 260 -9.40 -4.92 28.78
N LEU A 261 -9.43 -6.20 28.40
CA LEU A 261 -9.84 -6.62 27.05
C LEU A 261 -11.26 -6.20 26.68
N THR A 262 -12.21 -6.34 27.61
CA THR A 262 -13.61 -5.94 27.39
C THR A 262 -13.71 -4.42 27.13
N ASP A 263 -12.96 -3.60 27.86
CA ASP A 263 -12.95 -2.14 27.67
C ASP A 263 -12.38 -1.78 26.30
N ASN A 264 -11.34 -2.47 25.83
CA ASN A 264 -10.78 -2.26 24.48
C ASN A 264 -11.82 -2.58 23.41
N VAL A 265 -12.59 -3.65 23.56
CA VAL A 265 -13.68 -4.00 22.62
C VAL A 265 -14.79 -2.96 22.64
N VAL A 266 -15.19 -2.46 23.81
CA VAL A 266 -16.19 -1.36 23.93
C VAL A 266 -15.71 -0.09 23.22
N LEU A 267 -14.43 0.27 23.37
CA LEU A 267 -13.86 1.42 22.68
C LEU A 267 -13.84 1.23 21.15
N LEU A 268 -13.49 0.04 20.70
CA LEU A 268 -13.50 -0.32 19.28
C LEU A 268 -14.91 -0.23 18.68
N LYS A 269 -15.93 -0.73 19.40
CA LYS A 269 -17.34 -0.68 18.97
C LYS A 269 -17.83 0.76 18.78
N LYS A 270 -17.52 1.64 19.73
CA LYS A 270 -17.83 3.08 19.61
C LYS A 270 -17.15 3.73 18.40
N LEU A 271 -15.87 3.38 18.12
CA LEU A 271 -15.17 3.87 16.95
C LEU A 271 -15.83 3.36 15.66
N PHE A 272 -16.21 2.09 15.61
CA PHE A 272 -16.88 1.48 14.47
C PHE A 272 -18.23 2.15 14.17
N GLU A 273 -19.09 2.34 15.18
CA GLU A 273 -20.40 3.00 15.04
C GLU A 273 -20.26 4.41 14.44
N GLU A 274 -19.26 5.17 14.88
CA GLU A 274 -18.98 6.50 14.33
C GLU A 274 -18.55 6.42 12.85
N VAL A 275 -17.68 5.48 12.49
CA VAL A 275 -17.26 5.29 11.09
C VAL A 275 -18.41 4.81 10.21
N VAL A 276 -19.33 3.99 10.73
CA VAL A 276 -20.58 3.64 10.03
C VAL A 276 -21.40 4.90 9.74
N GLY A 277 -21.52 5.83 10.69
CA GLY A 277 -22.15 7.13 10.46
C GLY A 277 -21.50 7.94 9.33
N LEU A 278 -20.17 7.95 9.26
CA LEU A 278 -19.42 8.62 8.20
C LEU A 278 -19.56 7.95 6.82
N ALA A 279 -20.00 6.70 6.76
CA ALA A 279 -20.20 5.98 5.50
C ALA A 279 -21.45 6.40 4.72
N GLU A 280 -22.30 7.30 5.26
CA GLU A 280 -23.48 7.88 4.59
C GLU A 280 -24.42 6.83 3.96
N GLY A 281 -24.69 5.76 4.70
CA GLY A 281 -25.58 4.67 4.27
C GLY A 281 -24.99 3.68 3.26
N ARG A 282 -23.68 3.77 2.97
CA ARG A 282 -22.97 2.81 2.10
C ARG A 282 -22.71 1.46 2.77
N TYR A 283 -22.91 1.35 4.08
CA TYR A 283 -22.81 0.11 4.82
C TYR A 283 -24.18 -0.41 5.21
N LYS A 284 -24.40 -1.71 4.97
CA LYS A 284 -25.57 -2.45 5.44
C LYS A 284 -25.10 -3.81 5.95
N PRO A 285 -25.41 -4.18 7.20
CA PRO A 285 -25.07 -5.51 7.69
C PRO A 285 -25.80 -6.58 6.88
N TYR A 286 -25.11 -7.68 6.57
CA TYR A 286 -25.72 -8.79 5.83
C TYR A 286 -26.75 -9.54 6.68
N TYR A 287 -26.56 -9.59 7.99
CA TYR A 287 -27.52 -10.07 8.99
C TYR A 287 -27.33 -9.29 10.29
N ARG A 288 -28.34 -9.36 11.15
CA ARG A 288 -28.25 -8.78 12.49
C ARG A 288 -27.42 -9.73 13.38
N LEU A 289 -26.32 -9.22 13.92
CA LEU A 289 -25.45 -9.89 14.90
C LEU A 289 -25.93 -9.58 16.32
#